data_c951ac29d2ca10c382d386ee39900127
#
_entry.id   c951ac29d2ca10c382d386ee39900127
#
_cell.length_a   1.000
_cell.length_b   1.000
_cell.length_c   1.000
_cell.angle_alpha   90.00
_cell.angle_beta   90.00
_cell.angle_gamma   90.00
#
_symmetry.space_group_name_H-M   'P 1'
#
loop_
_entity.id
_entity.type
_entity.pdbx_description
1 polymer ?
#
loop_
_entity_poly.entity_id
_entity_poly.type
_entity_poly.pdbx_seq_one_letter_code
_entity_poly.pdbx_strand_id
1 'polypeptide(L)'
;LATNKTYPSWGYMVEKGVTTIWELWNGDTANPEMNSGNHVMLLGDLLPWCFNNLAGIRADRWKSGYKHIVFQPAFEIQELSNVDASYMSIYGKITSRWTKTPTHLEWDIELPANTTGEVHLPDGRKEKIGSGKYHFSVDIPTRNTAILTDEFLYENASFPECHGATIVELKNGR
;
A
#
# COMPACT_ATOMS: atom_id res chain seq x y z
N LEU A 1 6.92 -7.38 -0.79
CA LEU A 1 7.53 -7.80 0.49
C LEU A 1 6.63 -8.74 1.30
N ALA A 2 5.33 -8.45 1.44
CA ALA A 2 4.43 -9.23 2.30
C ALA A 2 4.17 -10.65 1.79
N THR A 3 4.00 -10.84 0.48
CA THR A 3 3.58 -12.10 -0.12
C THR A 3 4.70 -12.88 -0.81
N ASN A 4 5.83 -12.25 -1.06
CA ASN A 4 6.99 -12.91 -1.66
C ASN A 4 7.58 -13.91 -0.66
N LYS A 5 7.89 -15.12 -1.13
CA LYS A 5 8.47 -16.20 -0.32
C LYS A 5 9.98 -16.30 -0.41
N THR A 6 10.61 -15.48 -1.23
CA THR A 6 12.06 -15.41 -1.37
C THR A 6 12.65 -14.29 -0.53
N TYR A 7 13.92 -14.44 -0.15
CA TYR A 7 14.69 -13.39 0.51
C TYR A 7 14.86 -12.16 -0.41
N PRO A 8 14.78 -10.93 0.10
CA PRO A 8 14.31 -10.54 1.44
C PRO A 8 12.79 -10.26 1.45
N SER A 9 12.04 -10.87 2.36
CA SER A 9 10.61 -10.60 2.50
C SER A 9 10.03 -11.14 3.83
N TRP A 10 8.86 -10.66 4.22
CA TRP A 10 8.13 -11.24 5.35
C TRP A 10 7.61 -12.65 5.03
N GLY A 11 7.22 -12.92 3.77
CA GLY A 11 6.85 -14.26 3.36
C GLY A 11 8.01 -15.27 3.48
N TYR A 12 9.25 -14.84 3.22
CA TYR A 12 10.44 -15.63 3.51
C TYR A 12 10.56 -15.98 5.00
N MET A 13 10.33 -15.03 5.90
CA MET A 13 10.34 -15.30 7.34
C MET A 13 9.29 -16.34 7.73
N VAL A 14 8.07 -16.25 7.15
CA VAL A 14 7.00 -17.24 7.36
C VAL A 14 7.40 -18.63 6.86
N GLU A 15 8.01 -18.75 5.68
CA GLU A 15 8.51 -20.04 5.15
C GLU A 15 9.61 -20.63 6.04
N LYS A 16 10.35 -19.80 6.78
CA LYS A 16 11.33 -20.24 7.78
C LYS A 16 10.69 -20.62 9.12
N GLY A 17 9.37 -20.55 9.24
CA GLY A 17 8.62 -20.99 10.42
C GLY A 17 8.66 -20.01 11.59
N VAL A 18 8.94 -18.72 11.35
CA VAL A 18 8.93 -17.72 12.42
C VAL A 18 7.50 -17.38 12.84
N THR A 19 7.33 -17.10 14.12
CA THR A 19 6.04 -16.72 14.72
C THR A 19 5.91 -15.21 14.94
N THR A 20 6.96 -14.45 14.65
CA THR A 20 7.02 -13.01 14.77
C THR A 20 8.00 -12.44 13.74
N ILE A 21 8.20 -11.12 13.71
CA ILE A 21 9.09 -10.50 12.74
C ILE A 21 10.52 -10.43 13.28
N TRP A 22 11.50 -10.73 12.44
CA TRP A 22 12.91 -10.50 12.74
C TRP A 22 13.30 -9.03 12.50
N GLU A 23 14.29 -8.57 13.23
CA GLU A 23 14.92 -7.28 13.00
C GLU A 23 15.61 -7.22 11.62
N LEU A 24 16.40 -8.25 11.34
CA LEU A 24 17.11 -8.40 10.08
C LEU A 24 16.39 -9.40 9.17
N TRP A 25 16.41 -9.13 7.87
CA TRP A 25 15.78 -10.01 6.87
C TRP A 25 16.32 -11.45 6.89
N ASN A 26 17.60 -11.61 7.20
CA ASN A 26 18.29 -12.91 7.32
C ASN A 26 18.38 -13.40 8.78
N GLY A 27 17.38 -13.18 9.59
CA GLY A 27 17.40 -13.54 11.00
C GLY A 27 17.66 -15.02 11.29
N ASP A 28 17.45 -15.91 10.30
CA ASP A 28 17.80 -17.33 10.38
C ASP A 28 19.31 -17.60 10.31
N THR A 29 20.09 -16.68 9.78
CA THR A 29 21.55 -16.79 9.61
C THR A 29 22.34 -15.65 10.26
N ALA A 30 21.64 -14.63 10.76
CA ALA A 30 22.26 -13.49 11.42
C ALA A 30 22.85 -13.87 12.78
N ASN A 31 23.85 -13.10 13.23
CA ASN A 31 24.39 -13.25 14.56
C ASN A 31 23.30 -12.99 15.62
N PRO A 32 22.96 -13.98 16.48
CA PRO A 32 21.88 -13.83 17.48
C PRO A 32 22.12 -12.70 18.49
N GLU A 33 23.37 -12.30 18.71
CA GLU A 33 23.72 -11.18 19.60
C GLU A 33 23.39 -9.81 19.00
N MET A 34 23.24 -9.76 17.67
CA MET A 34 22.99 -8.54 16.90
C MET A 34 21.66 -8.53 16.17
N ASN A 35 20.82 -9.51 16.39
CA ASN A 35 19.54 -9.64 15.73
C ASN A 35 18.44 -10.02 16.71
N SER A 36 17.40 -9.21 16.80
CA SER A 36 16.20 -9.57 17.54
C SER A 36 15.34 -10.52 16.73
N GLY A 37 15.03 -11.68 17.30
CA GLY A 37 14.06 -12.63 16.75
C GLY A 37 12.60 -12.21 16.96
N ASN A 38 12.35 -11.12 17.69
CA ASN A 38 11.02 -10.61 18.01
C ASN A 38 10.99 -9.07 17.96
N HIS A 39 11.07 -8.54 16.75
CA HIS A 39 11.11 -7.10 16.50
C HIS A 39 9.74 -6.58 16.03
N VAL A 40 8.72 -6.84 16.83
CA VAL A 40 7.28 -6.64 16.49
C VAL A 40 6.94 -5.21 16.08
N MET A 41 7.68 -4.20 16.54
CA MET A 41 7.45 -2.79 16.19
C MET A 41 7.55 -2.53 14.67
N LEU A 42 8.27 -3.34 13.90
CA LEU A 42 8.34 -3.22 12.44
C LEU A 42 7.01 -3.51 11.74
N LEU A 43 6.05 -4.16 12.42
CA LEU A 43 4.68 -4.35 11.91
C LEU A 43 3.82 -3.09 12.04
N GLY A 44 4.25 -2.11 12.82
CA GLY A 44 3.47 -0.90 13.11
C GLY A 44 3.06 -0.13 11.86
N ASP A 45 3.88 -0.13 10.83
CA ASP A 45 3.60 0.57 9.57
C ASP A 45 2.80 -0.25 8.56
N LEU A 46 2.76 -1.58 8.70
CA LEU A 46 2.07 -2.45 7.74
C LEU A 46 0.55 -2.22 7.74
N LEU A 47 -0.08 -2.20 8.91
CA LEU A 47 -1.53 -1.99 9.01
C LEU A 47 -1.95 -0.61 8.50
N PRO A 48 -1.34 0.51 8.95
CA PRO A 48 -1.60 1.83 8.36
C PRO A 48 -1.40 1.84 6.85
N TRP A 49 -0.36 1.19 6.34
CA TRP A 49 -0.12 1.09 4.91
C TRP A 49 -1.26 0.33 4.18
N CYS A 50 -1.74 -0.79 4.73
CA CYS A 50 -2.86 -1.54 4.17
C CYS A 50 -4.13 -0.67 4.11
N PHE A 51 -4.47 0.02 5.20
CA PHE A 51 -5.64 0.90 5.21
C PHE A 51 -5.49 2.07 4.23
N ASN A 52 -4.34 2.73 4.24
CA ASN A 52 -4.11 3.90 3.40
C ASN A 52 -4.00 3.55 1.91
N ASN A 53 -3.38 2.40 1.56
CA ASN A 53 -3.06 2.08 0.17
C ASN A 53 -3.94 0.98 -0.41
N LEU A 54 -4.20 -0.12 0.30
CA LEU A 54 -5.03 -1.20 -0.25
C LEU A 54 -6.52 -0.86 -0.15
N ALA A 55 -6.98 -0.49 1.03
CA ALA A 55 -8.34 -0.03 1.24
C ALA A 55 -8.59 1.38 0.71
N GLY A 56 -7.54 2.19 0.64
CA GLY A 56 -7.61 3.58 0.24
C GLY A 56 -8.31 4.49 1.24
N ILE A 57 -8.45 4.09 2.50
CA ILE A 57 -9.08 4.90 3.54
C ILE A 57 -8.03 5.79 4.17
N ARG A 58 -8.00 7.06 3.81
CA ARG A 58 -7.03 8.04 4.30
C ARG A 58 -7.72 9.18 5.04
N ALA A 59 -7.17 9.57 6.18
CA ALA A 59 -7.55 10.83 6.81
C ALA A 59 -7.04 12.01 5.97
N ASP A 60 -7.86 13.03 5.82
CA ASP A 60 -7.40 14.29 5.22
C ASP A 60 -6.33 14.93 6.10
N ARG A 61 -5.28 15.43 5.46
CA ARG A 61 -4.13 16.04 6.15
C ARG A 61 -4.51 17.22 7.05
N TRP A 62 -5.54 17.97 6.66
CA TRP A 62 -5.95 19.21 7.32
C TRP A 62 -7.21 19.06 8.15
N LYS A 63 -7.89 17.90 8.06
CA LYS A 63 -9.12 17.59 8.80
C LYS A 63 -8.96 16.28 9.55
N SER A 64 -8.25 16.32 10.68
CA SER A 64 -7.91 15.15 11.48
C SER A 64 -9.13 14.35 11.93
N GLY A 65 -8.91 13.11 12.34
CA GLY A 65 -9.90 12.22 12.94
C GLY A 65 -10.94 11.67 11.96
N TYR A 66 -10.68 11.70 10.65
CA TYR A 66 -11.62 11.23 9.61
C TYR A 66 -12.89 12.07 9.49
N LYS A 67 -12.84 13.36 9.83
CA LYS A 67 -13.92 14.30 9.53
C LYS A 67 -14.09 14.48 8.02
N HIS A 68 -13.00 14.41 7.28
CA HIS A 68 -12.95 14.30 5.83
C HIS A 68 -12.08 13.11 5.45
N ILE A 69 -12.58 12.24 4.60
CA ILE A 69 -11.93 10.99 4.22
C ILE A 69 -11.52 11.09 2.74
N VAL A 70 -10.28 10.76 2.43
CA VAL A 70 -9.84 10.60 1.05
C VAL A 70 -9.82 9.11 0.73
N PHE A 71 -10.64 8.70 -0.24
CA PHE A 71 -10.67 7.34 -0.75
C PHE A 71 -9.80 7.25 -1.99
N GLN A 72 -8.65 6.57 -1.86
CA GLN A 72 -7.66 6.44 -2.92
C GLN A 72 -6.89 5.13 -2.80
N PRO A 73 -7.49 4.00 -3.19
CA PRO A 73 -6.78 2.73 -3.24
C PRO A 73 -5.70 2.69 -4.33
N ALA A 74 -4.70 1.85 -4.13
CA ALA A 74 -3.67 1.54 -5.12
C ALA A 74 -4.18 0.47 -6.09
N PHE A 75 -5.06 0.85 -7.03
CA PHE A 75 -5.66 -0.06 -8.01
C PHE A 75 -4.66 -0.64 -9.00
N GLU A 76 -3.47 -0.07 -9.11
CA GLU A 76 -2.39 -0.50 -9.99
C GLU A 76 -1.74 -1.83 -9.57
N ILE A 77 -1.95 -2.30 -8.34
CA ILE A 77 -1.41 -3.59 -7.87
C ILE A 77 -2.13 -4.72 -8.60
N GLN A 78 -1.43 -5.38 -9.52
CA GLN A 78 -2.03 -6.37 -10.43
C GLN A 78 -2.43 -7.67 -9.71
N GLU A 79 -1.65 -8.08 -8.72
CA GLU A 79 -1.86 -9.31 -7.94
C GLU A 79 -3.07 -9.23 -7.01
N LEU A 80 -3.64 -8.05 -6.83
CA LEU A 80 -4.76 -7.81 -5.94
C LEU A 80 -6.04 -7.58 -6.75
N SER A 81 -7.02 -8.47 -6.62
CA SER A 81 -8.29 -8.40 -7.33
C SER A 81 -9.44 -7.83 -6.49
N ASN A 82 -9.33 -7.87 -5.18
CA ASN A 82 -10.35 -7.35 -4.27
C ASN A 82 -9.78 -6.95 -2.92
N VAL A 83 -10.48 -6.02 -2.26
CA VAL A 83 -10.26 -5.63 -0.86
C VAL A 83 -11.60 -5.41 -0.20
N ASP A 84 -11.80 -5.94 0.99
CA ASP A 84 -12.91 -5.61 1.89
C ASP A 84 -12.33 -5.08 3.20
N ALA A 85 -12.51 -3.80 3.45
CA ALA A 85 -11.96 -3.15 4.63
C ALA A 85 -12.98 -2.24 5.30
N SER A 86 -12.90 -2.19 6.62
CA SER A 86 -13.65 -1.22 7.41
C SER A 86 -12.81 -0.69 8.56
N TYR A 87 -13.00 0.59 8.86
CA TYR A 87 -12.32 1.30 9.95
C TYR A 87 -13.33 1.97 10.85
N MET A 88 -13.20 1.77 12.17
CA MET A 88 -14.06 2.44 13.15
C MET A 88 -13.41 3.76 13.56
N SER A 89 -13.90 4.86 13.02
CA SER A 89 -13.48 6.21 13.39
C SER A 89 -14.29 6.74 14.59
N ILE A 90 -13.90 7.90 15.11
CA ILE A 90 -14.68 8.61 16.14
C ILE A 90 -16.08 9.06 15.66
N TYR A 91 -16.30 9.12 14.34
CA TYR A 91 -17.60 9.46 13.74
C TYR A 91 -18.43 8.22 13.42
N GLY A 92 -17.86 7.02 13.47
CA GLY A 92 -18.48 5.76 13.13
C GLY A 92 -17.70 4.97 12.09
N LYS A 93 -18.35 3.93 11.57
CA LYS A 93 -17.73 2.99 10.64
C LYS A 93 -17.56 3.59 9.25
N ILE A 94 -16.35 3.51 8.73
CA ILE A 94 -15.99 3.78 7.34
C ILE A 94 -15.80 2.44 6.64
N THR A 95 -16.32 2.27 5.44
CA THR A 95 -16.14 1.04 4.66
C THR A 95 -15.59 1.37 3.28
N SER A 96 -14.68 0.54 2.79
CA SER A 96 -14.19 0.54 1.42
C SER A 96 -14.09 -0.91 0.95
N ARG A 97 -14.90 -1.29 -0.03
CA ARG A 97 -14.92 -2.63 -0.64
C ARG A 97 -14.84 -2.50 -2.13
N TRP A 98 -13.80 -3.05 -2.71
CA TRP A 98 -13.66 -3.01 -4.14
C TRP A 98 -13.26 -4.38 -4.72
N THR A 99 -13.73 -4.62 -5.91
CA THR A 99 -13.34 -5.76 -6.74
C THR A 99 -12.99 -5.24 -8.12
N LYS A 100 -11.92 -5.72 -8.69
CA LYS A 100 -11.49 -5.32 -10.02
C LYS A 100 -11.14 -6.49 -10.91
N THR A 101 -11.37 -6.28 -12.20
CA THR A 101 -10.74 -6.98 -13.32
C THR A 101 -9.63 -6.10 -13.91
N PRO A 102 -8.87 -6.56 -14.92
CA PRO A 102 -7.90 -5.70 -15.58
C PRO A 102 -8.48 -4.42 -16.20
N THR A 103 -9.78 -4.40 -16.52
CA THR A 103 -10.44 -3.31 -17.25
C THR A 103 -11.58 -2.65 -16.51
N HIS A 104 -12.02 -3.18 -15.38
CA HIS A 104 -13.22 -2.71 -14.71
C HIS A 104 -13.11 -2.80 -13.18
N LEU A 105 -13.69 -1.81 -12.49
CA LEU A 105 -13.73 -1.67 -11.03
C LEU A 105 -15.18 -1.55 -10.56
N GLU A 106 -15.53 -2.35 -9.56
CA GLU A 106 -16.72 -2.19 -8.71
C GLU A 106 -16.27 -1.79 -7.31
N TRP A 107 -16.80 -0.69 -6.79
CA TRP A 107 -16.34 -0.14 -5.52
C TRP A 107 -17.48 0.40 -4.68
N ASP A 108 -17.69 -0.21 -3.52
CA ASP A 108 -18.65 0.20 -2.49
C ASP A 108 -17.95 0.99 -1.38
N ILE A 109 -18.48 2.15 -1.07
CA ILE A 109 -17.98 3.05 -0.02
C ILE A 109 -19.14 3.38 0.94
N GLU A 110 -18.85 3.39 2.23
CA GLU A 110 -19.76 3.89 3.25
C GLU A 110 -19.04 4.89 4.16
N LEU A 111 -19.66 6.07 4.32
CA LEU A 111 -19.19 7.12 5.22
C LEU A 111 -20.20 7.31 6.38
N PRO A 112 -19.71 7.43 7.63
CA PRO A 112 -20.58 7.69 8.77
C PRO A 112 -21.19 9.10 8.73
N ALA A 113 -22.22 9.31 9.53
CA ALA A 113 -22.89 10.59 9.66
C ALA A 113 -21.91 11.72 10.02
N ASN A 114 -22.20 12.95 9.56
CA ASN A 114 -21.39 14.15 9.81
C ASN A 114 -19.96 14.09 9.27
N THR A 115 -19.69 13.25 8.28
CA THR A 115 -18.40 13.21 7.55
C THR A 115 -18.60 13.57 6.10
N THR A 116 -17.50 13.91 5.44
CA THR A 116 -17.42 14.13 4.00
C THR A 116 -16.26 13.35 3.43
N GLY A 117 -16.24 13.13 2.13
CA GLY A 117 -15.13 12.44 1.48
C GLY A 117 -14.83 12.96 0.09
N GLU A 118 -13.65 12.59 -0.39
CA GLU A 118 -13.23 12.73 -1.77
C GLU A 118 -12.80 11.36 -2.29
N VAL A 119 -13.40 10.91 -3.40
CA VAL A 119 -13.13 9.63 -4.05
C VAL A 119 -12.29 9.86 -5.28
N HIS A 120 -11.12 9.22 -5.34
CA HIS A 120 -10.24 9.24 -6.48
C HIS A 120 -10.45 7.98 -7.32
N LEU A 121 -11.07 8.14 -8.48
CA LEU A 121 -11.37 7.05 -9.40
C LEU A 121 -10.18 6.71 -10.30
N PRO A 122 -10.07 5.47 -10.81
CA PRO A 122 -8.95 5.06 -11.64
C PRO A 122 -8.85 5.79 -12.98
N ASP A 123 -9.95 6.37 -13.46
CA ASP A 123 -10.00 7.19 -14.68
C ASP A 123 -9.52 8.63 -14.48
N GLY A 124 -9.09 8.97 -13.25
CA GLY A 124 -8.58 10.29 -12.89
C GLY A 124 -9.65 11.26 -12.38
N ARG A 125 -10.93 10.90 -12.41
CA ARG A 125 -12.00 11.71 -11.82
C ARG A 125 -11.87 11.74 -10.30
N LYS A 126 -12.29 12.86 -9.73
CA LYS A 126 -12.41 13.06 -8.28
C LYS A 126 -13.82 13.46 -7.95
N GLU A 127 -14.45 12.73 -7.05
CA GLU A 127 -15.82 12.98 -6.65
C GLU A 127 -15.90 13.34 -5.17
N LYS A 128 -16.61 14.41 -4.86
CA LYS A 128 -16.88 14.81 -3.47
C LYS A 128 -18.19 14.19 -3.02
N ILE A 129 -18.15 13.52 -1.87
CA ILE A 129 -19.30 12.82 -1.31
C ILE A 129 -19.56 13.24 0.13
N GLY A 130 -20.82 13.14 0.54
CA GLY A 130 -21.25 13.30 1.94
C GLY A 130 -21.28 11.98 2.69
N SER A 131 -21.92 11.99 3.87
CA SER A 131 -22.25 10.75 4.59
C SER A 131 -23.24 9.89 3.79
N GLY A 132 -23.11 8.57 3.87
CA GLY A 132 -23.98 7.63 3.17
C GLY A 132 -23.24 6.48 2.52
N LYS A 133 -23.97 5.77 1.65
CA LYS A 133 -23.44 4.63 0.87
C LYS A 133 -23.37 5.01 -0.58
N TYR A 134 -22.28 4.65 -1.22
CA TYR A 134 -21.99 4.94 -2.63
C TYR A 134 -21.49 3.70 -3.31
N HIS A 135 -21.87 3.56 -4.56
CA HIS A 135 -21.41 2.50 -5.44
C HIS A 135 -20.83 3.12 -6.71
N PHE A 136 -19.62 2.72 -7.08
CA PHE A 136 -18.93 3.16 -8.28
C PHE A 136 -18.65 1.94 -9.16
N SER A 137 -19.08 2.02 -10.40
CA SER A 137 -18.78 1.05 -11.47
C SER A 137 -18.04 1.82 -12.56
N VAL A 138 -16.74 1.53 -12.74
CA VAL A 138 -15.85 2.38 -13.54
C VAL A 138 -14.87 1.53 -14.34
N ASP A 139 -14.68 1.90 -15.60
CA ASP A 139 -13.63 1.30 -16.41
C ASP A 139 -12.25 1.80 -15.97
N ILE A 140 -11.32 0.85 -15.84
CA ILE A 140 -9.92 1.13 -15.54
C ILE A 140 -9.22 1.44 -16.86
N PRO A 141 -8.69 2.65 -17.04
CA PRO A 141 -7.96 2.97 -18.26
C PRO A 141 -6.77 2.03 -18.44
N THR A 142 -6.64 1.49 -19.64
CA THR A 142 -5.43 0.73 -20.01
C THR A 142 -4.26 1.71 -19.96
N ARG A 143 -3.45 1.65 -18.93
CA ARG A 143 -2.19 2.41 -18.93
C ARG A 143 -1.30 1.81 -20.01
N ASN A 144 -1.01 2.57 -21.05
CA ASN A 144 0.18 2.34 -21.82
C ASN A 144 1.33 2.58 -20.86
N THR A 145 1.87 1.51 -20.29
CA THR A 145 3.05 1.57 -19.43
C THR A 145 4.22 2.01 -20.30
N ALA A 146 4.47 3.30 -20.32
CA ALA A 146 5.70 3.84 -20.88
C ALA A 146 6.89 3.58 -19.93
N ILE A 147 7.04 2.35 -19.47
CA ILE A 147 8.31 1.89 -18.90
C ILE A 147 9.24 1.69 -20.09
N LEU A 148 10.12 2.65 -20.32
CA LEU A 148 11.12 2.56 -21.38
C LEU A 148 12.25 1.62 -21.00
N THR A 149 12.57 1.54 -19.73
CA THR A 149 13.64 0.69 -19.19
C THR A 149 13.32 0.34 -17.75
N ASP A 150 13.43 -0.94 -17.41
CA ASP A 150 13.33 -1.47 -16.04
C ASP A 150 14.54 -2.37 -15.83
N GLU A 151 15.57 -1.83 -15.20
CA GLU A 151 16.83 -2.53 -14.94
C GLU A 151 17.36 -2.20 -13.54
N PHE A 152 18.04 -3.14 -12.93
CA PHE A 152 18.76 -2.86 -11.70
C PHE A 152 19.95 -1.96 -11.98
N LEU A 153 20.12 -0.90 -11.18
CA LEU A 153 21.29 -0.03 -11.25
C LEU A 153 22.59 -0.80 -10.97
N TYR A 154 22.50 -1.87 -10.17
CA TYR A 154 23.60 -2.74 -9.83
C TYR A 154 23.16 -4.19 -9.72
N GLU A 155 23.63 -5.05 -10.57
CA GLU A 155 23.55 -6.51 -10.41
C GLU A 155 24.70 -7.04 -9.54
N ASN A 156 25.88 -6.39 -9.64
CA ASN A 156 27.05 -6.69 -8.85
C ASN A 156 27.66 -5.37 -8.33
N ALA A 157 27.25 -4.95 -7.13
CA ALA A 157 27.81 -3.75 -6.51
C ALA A 157 29.25 -3.99 -6.04
N SER A 158 30.12 -3.03 -6.26
CA SER A 158 31.51 -3.06 -5.78
C SER A 158 31.65 -2.72 -4.28
N PHE A 159 30.51 -2.55 -3.59
CA PHE A 159 30.44 -2.19 -2.17
C PHE A 159 29.48 -3.15 -1.45
N PRO A 160 29.75 -3.51 -0.17
CA PRO A 160 28.99 -4.53 0.54
C PRO A 160 27.59 -4.05 1.02
N GLU A 161 27.38 -2.74 1.16
CA GLU A 161 26.13 -2.17 1.67
C GLU A 161 25.82 -0.83 0.99
N CYS A 162 24.51 -0.57 0.79
CA CYS A 162 23.99 0.69 0.29
C CYS A 162 22.81 1.16 1.15
N HIS A 163 22.98 2.30 1.82
CA HIS A 163 21.93 2.94 2.59
C HIS A 163 21.40 4.16 1.85
N GLY A 164 20.23 4.02 1.26
CA GLY A 164 19.56 5.07 0.51
C GLY A 164 20.01 5.16 -0.95
N ALA A 165 19.07 5.34 -1.83
CA ALA A 165 19.28 5.58 -3.24
C ALA A 165 18.78 6.99 -3.58
N THR A 166 19.60 7.75 -4.32
CA THR A 166 19.21 9.04 -4.89
C THR A 166 19.42 8.97 -6.40
N ILE A 167 18.33 9.25 -7.14
CA ILE A 167 18.40 9.35 -8.60
C ILE A 167 18.43 10.84 -8.96
N VAL A 168 19.44 11.23 -9.72
CA VAL A 168 19.62 12.60 -10.23
C VAL A 168 19.87 12.54 -11.73
N GLU A 169 19.04 13.21 -12.50
CA GLU A 169 19.32 13.44 -13.91
C GLU A 169 20.39 14.53 -14.06
N LEU A 170 21.47 14.20 -14.71
CA LEU A 170 22.53 15.17 -15.01
C LEU A 170 22.19 15.93 -16.30
N LYS A 171 22.74 17.18 -16.44
CA LYS A 171 22.51 18.05 -17.60
C LYS A 171 22.86 17.44 -18.97
N ASN A 172 23.53 16.30 -18.97
CA ASN A 172 23.90 15.55 -20.18
C ASN A 172 22.97 14.33 -20.43
N GLY A 173 21.86 14.20 -19.71
CA GLY A 173 20.89 13.12 -19.88
C GLY A 173 21.39 11.74 -19.40
N ARG A 174 22.32 11.68 -18.45
CA ARG A 174 22.82 10.46 -17.83
C ARG A 174 22.50 10.43 -16.34
#